data_8fd81714b1f9273be11acb7215b9d0c1
#
_entry.id   8fd81714b1f9273be11acb7215b9d0c1
#
_cell.length_a   1.000
_cell.length_b   1.000
_cell.length_c   1.000
_cell.angle_alpha   90.00
_cell.angle_beta   90.00
_cell.angle_gamma   90.00
#
_symmetry.space_group_name_H-M   'P 1'
#
loop_
_entity.id
_entity.type
_entity.pdbx_description
1 polymer ?
#
loop_
_entity_poly.entity_id
_entity_poly.type
_entity_poly.pdbx_seq_one_letter_code
_entity_poly.pdbx_strand_id
1 'polypeptide(L)'
;MTGFGSRPQGSPAPRILLYSHDTFGLGHLRRSRTIASALVEAEVASSALIVTGSPIAGRFDFPQRVDHVRVPGVVKLADGSYTSSSLAIDIDHMTRLRGAIIEAAAREFVPDLLIVDKEPWGFRSELASTLEMLRARGTRIVLGLRDVLDDEDLLAAEWERKGALQAIERFYDEIWIYGMPQVCRPLDGLGLSARMRKRIVYTGYLRREVSEWPAEPDGEVPEQPYLLVTTGGGGDGRDLVDWVIRAYEADRGLDLPALIVYGPFMKAADRAEFDTRIARLGERVTAMAFHARLERLLANAAGVVAMGGYNTFCEILSMDKPAIIAPRTRPRREQLIRARAAERLGLLRMLTPERDGAEAMTMARAIRALADQPPPSSVRIPGFFAGLETIVLRARGDVAHLVPANG
;
A
#
# COMPACT_ATOMS: atom_id res chain seq x y z
N MET A 1 -29.17 -5.86 17.01
CA MET A 1 -28.64 -7.20 16.71
C MET A 1 -29.40 -7.74 15.52
N THR A 2 -28.92 -7.49 14.31
CA THR A 2 -29.40 -8.17 13.10
C THR A 2 -28.21 -8.99 12.62
N GLY A 3 -28.22 -10.28 13.04
CA GLY A 3 -27.24 -11.25 12.56
C GLY A 3 -27.36 -11.37 11.04
N PHE A 4 -26.25 -11.24 10.34
CA PHE A 4 -26.15 -11.65 8.95
C PHE A 4 -26.39 -13.16 8.93
N GLY A 5 -27.57 -13.57 8.42
CA GLY A 5 -27.90 -14.97 8.27
C GLY A 5 -26.88 -15.67 7.38
N SER A 6 -26.43 -16.85 7.79
CA SER A 6 -25.68 -17.76 6.94
C SER A 6 -26.43 -17.93 5.62
N ARG A 7 -25.75 -17.74 4.49
CA ARG A 7 -26.31 -17.95 3.15
C ARG A 7 -26.87 -19.39 3.05
N PRO A 8 -28.02 -19.59 2.40
CA PRO A 8 -28.50 -20.94 2.12
C PRO A 8 -27.46 -21.72 1.32
N GLN A 9 -27.22 -22.98 1.68
CA GLN A 9 -26.37 -23.88 0.89
C GLN A 9 -26.89 -23.94 -0.55
N GLY A 10 -26.05 -23.62 -1.54
CA GLY A 10 -26.41 -23.60 -2.96
C GLY A 10 -26.55 -22.21 -3.59
N SER A 11 -26.46 -21.11 -2.84
CA SER A 11 -26.38 -19.78 -3.44
C SER A 11 -25.04 -19.60 -4.18
N PRO A 12 -25.01 -18.97 -5.38
CA PRO A 12 -23.77 -18.71 -6.08
C PRO A 12 -22.83 -17.88 -5.20
N ALA A 13 -21.52 -18.14 -5.28
CA ALA A 13 -20.54 -17.39 -4.51
C ALA A 13 -20.62 -15.88 -4.82
N PRO A 14 -20.37 -14.99 -3.84
CA PRO A 14 -20.58 -13.56 -3.98
C PRO A 14 -19.72 -12.92 -5.06
N ARG A 15 -20.24 -11.88 -5.69
CA ARG A 15 -19.50 -10.95 -6.54
C ARG A 15 -18.97 -9.79 -5.71
N ILE A 16 -17.71 -9.46 -5.89
CA ILE A 16 -17.03 -8.44 -5.08
C ILE A 16 -16.56 -7.30 -5.97
N LEU A 17 -16.97 -6.09 -5.65
CA LEU A 17 -16.49 -4.87 -6.29
C LEU A 17 -15.45 -4.21 -5.38
N LEU A 18 -14.29 -3.84 -5.94
CA LEU A 18 -13.26 -3.10 -5.23
C LEU A 18 -13.09 -1.73 -5.89
N TYR A 19 -13.19 -0.67 -5.12
CA TYR A 19 -12.82 0.67 -5.56
C TYR A 19 -11.39 0.98 -5.11
N SER A 20 -10.49 1.14 -6.06
CA SER A 20 -9.07 1.49 -5.84
C SER A 20 -8.88 3.00 -6.00
N HIS A 21 -8.48 3.69 -4.91
CA HIS A 21 -8.31 5.14 -4.89
C HIS A 21 -7.01 5.59 -5.58
N ASP A 22 -6.91 5.37 -6.89
CA ASP A 22 -5.71 5.68 -7.67
C ASP A 22 -5.74 7.12 -8.20
N THR A 23 -5.17 8.05 -7.43
CA THR A 23 -4.89 9.42 -7.88
C THR A 23 -3.41 9.65 -8.13
N PHE A 24 -2.54 8.85 -7.52
CA PHE A 24 -1.10 8.91 -7.67
C PHE A 24 -0.43 7.64 -7.14
N GLY A 25 0.45 7.01 -7.93
CA GLY A 25 1.23 5.82 -7.53
C GLY A 25 0.49 4.49 -7.77
N LEU A 26 1.18 3.40 -7.45
CA LEU A 26 0.75 2.01 -7.74
C LEU A 26 0.16 1.28 -6.54
N GLY A 27 0.24 1.91 -5.37
CA GLY A 27 0.02 1.24 -4.09
C GLY A 27 -1.41 0.77 -3.86
N HIS A 28 -2.38 1.52 -4.35
CA HIS A 28 -3.79 1.22 -4.17
C HIS A 28 -4.22 0.03 -5.05
N LEU A 29 -3.88 0.08 -6.35
CA LEU A 29 -4.19 -1.01 -7.28
C LEU A 29 -3.52 -2.32 -6.88
N ARG A 30 -2.21 -2.29 -6.50
CA ARG A 30 -1.49 -3.48 -6.02
C ARG A 30 -2.17 -4.10 -4.80
N ARG A 31 -2.66 -3.30 -3.87
CA ARG A 31 -3.40 -3.78 -2.70
C ARG A 31 -4.74 -4.37 -3.07
N SER A 32 -5.54 -3.65 -3.87
CA SER A 32 -6.85 -4.12 -4.34
C SER A 32 -6.73 -5.45 -5.11
N ARG A 33 -5.71 -5.57 -5.98
CA ARG A 33 -5.41 -6.81 -6.69
C ARG A 33 -5.11 -7.97 -5.73
N THR A 34 -4.22 -7.76 -4.75
CA THR A 34 -3.87 -8.79 -3.76
C THR A 34 -5.10 -9.27 -2.98
N ILE A 35 -5.98 -8.34 -2.57
CA ILE A 35 -7.22 -8.69 -1.86
C ILE A 35 -8.18 -9.46 -2.78
N ALA A 36 -8.38 -8.99 -4.02
CA ALA A 36 -9.24 -9.64 -4.99
C ALA A 36 -8.76 -11.07 -5.29
N SER A 37 -7.45 -11.27 -5.52
CA SER A 37 -6.84 -12.59 -5.73
C SER A 37 -7.13 -13.53 -4.56
N ALA A 38 -6.84 -13.11 -3.35
CA ALA A 38 -7.07 -13.93 -2.15
C ALA A 38 -8.55 -14.34 -1.98
N LEU A 39 -9.48 -13.44 -2.28
CA LEU A 39 -10.93 -13.71 -2.17
C LEU A 39 -11.41 -14.71 -3.23
N VAL A 40 -10.86 -14.65 -4.42
CA VAL A 40 -11.20 -15.56 -5.53
C VAL A 40 -10.53 -16.92 -5.34
N GLU A 41 -9.26 -16.95 -4.96
CA GLU A 41 -8.50 -18.19 -4.68
C GLU A 41 -9.09 -18.98 -3.51
N ALA A 42 -9.54 -18.29 -2.47
CA ALA A 42 -10.22 -18.91 -1.32
C ALA A 42 -11.69 -19.30 -1.62
N GLU A 43 -12.14 -19.17 -2.87
CA GLU A 43 -13.53 -19.46 -3.30
C GLU A 43 -14.61 -18.68 -2.52
N VAL A 44 -14.26 -17.55 -1.95
CA VAL A 44 -15.19 -16.61 -1.30
C VAL A 44 -15.93 -15.79 -2.35
N ALA A 45 -15.24 -15.42 -3.43
CA ALA A 45 -15.81 -14.68 -4.53
C ALA A 45 -15.94 -15.53 -5.79
N SER A 46 -17.11 -15.48 -6.46
CA SER A 46 -17.27 -16.04 -7.81
C SER A 46 -16.52 -15.19 -8.84
N SER A 47 -16.50 -13.88 -8.64
CA SER A 47 -15.79 -12.90 -9.46
C SER A 47 -15.49 -11.65 -8.66
N ALA A 48 -14.37 -11.00 -8.97
CA ALA A 48 -13.99 -9.72 -8.42
C ALA A 48 -13.76 -8.70 -9.55
N LEU A 49 -14.36 -7.52 -9.43
CA LEU A 49 -14.16 -6.41 -10.36
C LEU A 49 -13.49 -5.25 -9.64
N ILE A 50 -12.37 -4.76 -10.18
CA ILE A 50 -11.61 -3.64 -9.61
C ILE A 50 -11.85 -2.38 -10.44
N VAL A 51 -12.40 -1.35 -9.82
CA VAL A 51 -12.47 0.00 -10.44
C VAL A 51 -11.22 0.77 -10.06
N THR A 52 -10.49 1.26 -11.06
CA THR A 52 -9.20 1.93 -10.85
C THR A 52 -9.00 3.11 -11.80
N GLY A 53 -8.35 4.17 -11.33
CA GLY A 53 -7.87 5.30 -12.16
C GLY A 53 -6.42 5.14 -12.63
N SER A 54 -5.76 4.02 -12.32
CA SER A 54 -4.35 3.79 -12.63
C SER A 54 -4.10 3.72 -14.14
N PRO A 55 -3.18 4.53 -14.70
CA PRO A 55 -2.87 4.50 -16.13
C PRO A 55 -2.16 3.23 -16.59
N ILE A 56 -1.63 2.45 -15.66
CA ILE A 56 -0.86 1.24 -15.93
C ILE A 56 -1.57 -0.04 -15.48
N ALA A 57 -2.89 0.03 -15.22
CA ALA A 57 -3.67 -1.15 -14.82
C ALA A 57 -3.49 -2.32 -15.79
N GLY A 58 -3.47 -2.06 -17.10
CA GLY A 58 -3.27 -3.08 -18.13
C GLY A 58 -1.86 -3.69 -18.23
N ARG A 59 -0.92 -3.26 -17.36
CA ARG A 59 0.42 -3.88 -17.26
C ARG A 59 0.51 -4.92 -16.14
N PHE A 60 -0.56 -5.10 -15.38
CA PHE A 60 -0.63 -6.11 -14.33
C PHE A 60 -1.42 -7.32 -14.82
N ASP A 61 -0.91 -8.50 -14.51
CA ASP A 61 -1.66 -9.73 -14.70
C ASP A 61 -2.73 -9.84 -13.62
N PHE A 62 -3.94 -10.21 -14.03
CA PHE A 62 -5.04 -10.50 -13.13
C PHE A 62 -5.33 -12.00 -13.17
N PRO A 63 -5.54 -12.66 -12.02
CA PRO A 63 -5.90 -14.07 -12.01
C PRO A 63 -7.28 -14.28 -12.63
N GLN A 64 -7.60 -15.54 -12.97
CA GLN A 64 -8.94 -15.88 -13.46
C GLN A 64 -10.01 -15.36 -12.49
N ARG A 65 -11.14 -14.91 -13.04
CA ARG A 65 -12.29 -14.36 -12.31
C ARG A 65 -12.03 -13.00 -11.64
N VAL A 66 -10.88 -12.38 -11.90
CA VAL A 66 -10.58 -10.99 -11.51
C VAL A 66 -10.38 -10.15 -12.75
N ASP A 67 -11.12 -9.05 -12.88
CA ASP A 67 -10.98 -8.10 -13.98
C ASP A 67 -11.06 -6.66 -13.46
N HIS A 68 -10.84 -5.67 -14.33
CA HIS A 68 -10.85 -4.29 -13.93
C HIS A 68 -11.57 -3.36 -14.93
N VAL A 69 -12.16 -2.31 -14.38
CA VAL A 69 -12.67 -1.16 -15.14
C VAL A 69 -11.74 0.02 -14.86
N ARG A 70 -11.12 0.55 -15.91
CA ARG A 70 -10.31 1.76 -15.81
C ARG A 70 -11.16 2.99 -16.05
N VAL A 71 -11.30 3.84 -15.03
CA VAL A 71 -11.87 5.19 -15.16
C VAL A 71 -10.81 6.19 -15.59
N PRO A 72 -11.18 7.31 -16.26
CA PRO A 72 -10.22 8.34 -16.66
C PRO A 72 -9.34 8.83 -15.51
N GLY A 73 -8.05 8.97 -15.76
CA GLY A 73 -7.06 9.32 -14.75
C GLY A 73 -7.13 10.81 -14.35
N VAL A 74 -6.72 11.09 -13.11
CA VAL A 74 -6.53 12.44 -12.59
C VAL A 74 -5.11 12.62 -12.08
N VAL A 75 -4.59 13.85 -12.15
CA VAL A 75 -3.24 14.20 -11.68
C VAL A 75 -3.36 15.28 -10.61
N LYS A 76 -2.63 15.10 -9.52
CA LYS A 76 -2.48 16.12 -8.48
C LYS A 76 -1.38 17.09 -8.88
N LEU A 77 -1.70 18.37 -8.91
CA LEU A 77 -0.75 19.46 -9.22
C LEU A 77 0.07 19.85 -7.98
N ALA A 78 1.12 20.63 -8.19
CA ALA A 78 2.02 21.08 -7.13
C ALA A 78 1.32 21.96 -6.07
N ASP A 79 0.29 22.69 -6.46
CA ASP A 79 -0.55 23.52 -5.56
C ASP A 79 -1.58 22.69 -4.75
N GLY A 80 -1.60 21.36 -4.97
CA GLY A 80 -2.53 20.45 -4.31
C GLY A 80 -3.87 20.29 -5.01
N SER A 81 -4.17 21.06 -6.05
CA SER A 81 -5.36 20.91 -6.88
C SER A 81 -5.27 19.67 -7.78
N TYR A 82 -6.37 19.31 -8.46
CA TYR A 82 -6.42 18.17 -9.36
C TYR A 82 -6.84 18.60 -10.77
N THR A 83 -6.30 17.94 -11.76
CA THR A 83 -6.69 18.09 -13.15
C THR A 83 -6.86 16.74 -13.83
N SER A 84 -7.51 16.72 -14.99
CA SER A 84 -7.53 15.54 -15.87
C SER A 84 -6.12 15.17 -16.33
N SER A 85 -5.81 13.88 -16.39
CA SER A 85 -4.50 13.43 -16.89
C SER A 85 -4.35 13.53 -18.41
N SER A 86 -5.44 13.45 -19.16
CA SER A 86 -5.38 13.38 -20.64
C SER A 86 -6.59 13.98 -21.35
N LEU A 87 -7.75 14.09 -20.71
CA LEU A 87 -8.93 14.66 -21.34
C LEU A 87 -8.96 16.19 -21.14
N ALA A 88 -9.35 16.92 -22.16
CA ALA A 88 -9.51 18.38 -22.11
C ALA A 88 -10.87 18.79 -21.50
N ILE A 89 -11.14 18.35 -20.26
CA ILE A 89 -12.33 18.70 -19.49
C ILE A 89 -11.95 19.15 -18.10
N ASP A 90 -12.78 19.99 -17.49
CA ASP A 90 -12.58 20.44 -16.11
C ASP A 90 -12.73 19.29 -15.10
N ILE A 91 -12.22 19.52 -13.88
CA ILE A 91 -12.16 18.49 -12.87
C ILE A 91 -13.55 18.07 -12.34
N ASP A 92 -14.52 18.95 -12.36
CA ASP A 92 -15.88 18.64 -11.91
C ASP A 92 -16.63 17.80 -12.94
N HIS A 93 -16.47 18.09 -14.23
CA HIS A 93 -16.96 17.23 -15.31
C HIS A 93 -16.27 15.86 -15.29
N MET A 94 -14.93 15.84 -15.08
CA MET A 94 -14.18 14.60 -14.88
C MET A 94 -14.74 13.76 -13.74
N THR A 95 -15.00 14.38 -12.58
CA THR A 95 -15.54 13.68 -11.41
C THR A 95 -16.92 13.09 -11.70
N ARG A 96 -17.80 13.84 -12.38
CA ARG A 96 -19.13 13.33 -12.79
C ARG A 96 -19.01 12.17 -13.76
N LEU A 97 -18.14 12.26 -14.78
CA LEU A 97 -17.90 11.19 -15.75
C LEU A 97 -17.41 9.91 -15.06
N ARG A 98 -16.44 10.03 -14.17
CA ARG A 98 -15.93 8.89 -13.39
C ARG A 98 -17.02 8.28 -12.53
N GLY A 99 -17.77 9.11 -11.80
CA GLY A 99 -18.89 8.64 -10.97
C GLY A 99 -19.96 7.89 -11.77
N ALA A 100 -20.32 8.37 -12.96
CA ALA A 100 -21.28 7.70 -13.84
C ALA A 100 -20.76 6.34 -14.33
N ILE A 101 -19.48 6.23 -14.69
CA ILE A 101 -18.88 4.95 -15.09
C ILE A 101 -18.88 3.95 -13.91
N ILE A 102 -18.51 4.41 -12.72
CA ILE A 102 -18.48 3.56 -11.51
C ILE A 102 -19.88 3.07 -11.16
N GLU A 103 -20.86 3.97 -11.18
CA GLU A 103 -22.24 3.61 -10.88
C GLU A 103 -22.79 2.62 -11.89
N ALA A 104 -22.55 2.83 -13.19
CA ALA A 104 -22.97 1.91 -14.23
C ALA A 104 -22.33 0.52 -14.05
N ALA A 105 -21.03 0.45 -13.82
CA ALA A 105 -20.32 -0.79 -13.56
C ALA A 105 -20.89 -1.51 -12.32
N ALA A 106 -21.10 -0.80 -11.23
CA ALA A 106 -21.67 -1.36 -9.99
C ALA A 106 -23.13 -1.84 -10.19
N ARG A 107 -23.91 -1.11 -11.00
CA ARG A 107 -25.31 -1.45 -11.29
C ARG A 107 -25.44 -2.77 -12.04
N GLU A 108 -24.61 -2.97 -13.08
CA GLU A 108 -24.64 -4.16 -13.94
C GLU A 108 -23.90 -5.35 -13.29
N PHE A 109 -22.82 -5.09 -12.56
CA PHE A 109 -22.08 -6.14 -11.86
C PHE A 109 -22.83 -6.71 -10.67
N VAL A 110 -23.73 -5.92 -10.04
CA VAL A 110 -24.57 -6.30 -8.88
C VAL A 110 -23.72 -6.95 -7.77
N PRO A 111 -22.80 -6.23 -7.14
CA PRO A 111 -21.91 -6.80 -6.13
C PRO A 111 -22.66 -7.12 -4.83
N ASP A 112 -22.29 -8.23 -4.21
CA ASP A 112 -22.72 -8.59 -2.85
C ASP A 112 -21.89 -7.87 -1.78
N LEU A 113 -20.62 -7.55 -2.12
CA LEU A 113 -19.67 -6.82 -1.27
C LEU A 113 -18.99 -5.74 -2.08
N LEU A 114 -18.97 -4.51 -1.54
CA LEU A 114 -18.13 -3.42 -2.02
C LEU A 114 -17.02 -3.15 -1.01
N ILE A 115 -15.75 -3.15 -1.45
CA ILE A 115 -14.60 -2.74 -0.66
C ILE A 115 -14.10 -1.41 -1.22
N VAL A 116 -14.19 -0.35 -0.43
CA VAL A 116 -13.72 1.00 -0.80
C VAL A 116 -12.34 1.24 -0.16
N ASP A 117 -11.36 1.55 -0.97
CA ASP A 117 -10.00 1.80 -0.49
C ASP A 117 -9.80 3.28 -0.15
N LYS A 118 -9.41 3.55 1.10
CA LYS A 118 -8.91 4.82 1.66
C LYS A 118 -9.95 5.93 1.84
N GLU A 119 -10.62 6.36 0.79
CA GLU A 119 -11.48 7.56 0.81
C GLU A 119 -12.96 7.17 0.87
N PRO A 120 -13.67 7.43 1.98
CA PRO A 120 -15.05 6.97 2.17
C PRO A 120 -16.03 7.44 1.10
N TRP A 121 -15.82 8.63 0.51
CA TRP A 121 -16.63 9.16 -0.59
C TRP A 121 -16.02 8.88 -1.97
N GLY A 122 -14.85 8.21 -2.04
CA GLY A 122 -14.04 8.16 -3.26
C GLY A 122 -13.38 9.51 -3.59
N PHE A 123 -12.84 9.62 -4.78
CA PHE A 123 -12.22 10.86 -5.24
C PHE A 123 -13.31 11.94 -5.44
N ARG A 124 -13.20 13.08 -4.73
CA ARG A 124 -14.15 14.20 -4.80
C ARG A 124 -15.63 13.78 -4.75
N SER A 125 -15.93 12.80 -3.93
CA SER A 125 -17.29 12.26 -3.73
C SER A 125 -17.87 11.51 -4.96
N GLU A 126 -17.05 11.00 -5.87
CA GLU A 126 -17.51 10.27 -7.06
C GLU A 126 -18.26 8.97 -6.76
N LEU A 127 -18.16 8.46 -5.51
CA LEU A 127 -18.90 7.27 -5.07
C LEU A 127 -20.29 7.56 -4.50
N ALA A 128 -20.68 8.81 -4.32
CA ALA A 128 -21.90 9.15 -3.56
C ALA A 128 -23.15 8.42 -4.08
N SER A 129 -23.45 8.51 -5.38
CA SER A 129 -24.61 7.82 -5.98
C SER A 129 -24.48 6.29 -5.96
N THR A 130 -23.27 5.79 -6.16
CA THR A 130 -22.98 4.34 -6.09
C THR A 130 -23.25 3.79 -4.69
N LEU A 131 -22.78 4.48 -3.65
CA LEU A 131 -23.00 4.09 -2.24
C LEU A 131 -24.49 4.08 -1.89
N GLU A 132 -25.26 5.10 -2.29
CA GLU A 132 -26.70 5.17 -2.10
C GLU A 132 -27.40 3.98 -2.78
N MET A 133 -27.10 3.75 -4.06
CA MET A 133 -27.68 2.67 -4.86
C MET A 133 -27.37 1.29 -4.26
N LEU A 134 -26.12 1.02 -3.93
CA LEU A 134 -25.69 -0.27 -3.40
C LEU A 134 -26.24 -0.51 -1.99
N ARG A 135 -26.31 0.53 -1.16
CA ARG A 135 -26.92 0.44 0.17
C ARG A 135 -28.41 0.10 0.09
N ALA A 136 -29.14 0.74 -0.83
CA ALA A 136 -30.54 0.45 -1.07
C ALA A 136 -30.79 -1.00 -1.55
N ARG A 137 -29.80 -1.61 -2.23
CA ARG A 137 -29.85 -3.02 -2.69
C ARG A 137 -29.43 -4.03 -1.62
N GLY A 138 -28.97 -3.58 -0.45
CA GLY A 138 -28.48 -4.46 0.62
C GLY A 138 -27.06 -4.98 0.41
N THR A 139 -26.28 -4.40 -0.53
CA THR A 139 -24.85 -4.70 -0.68
C THR A 139 -24.12 -4.38 0.62
N ARG A 140 -23.27 -5.29 1.09
CA ARG A 140 -22.37 -5.03 2.21
C ARG A 140 -21.25 -4.10 1.75
N ILE A 141 -20.97 -3.06 2.54
CA ILE A 141 -19.99 -2.02 2.17
C ILE A 141 -18.93 -1.93 3.26
N VAL A 142 -17.67 -2.06 2.87
CA VAL A 142 -16.52 -2.07 3.76
C VAL A 142 -15.52 -0.98 3.34
N LEU A 143 -15.00 -0.25 4.33
CA LEU A 143 -13.91 0.69 4.13
C LEU A 143 -12.58 0.02 4.46
N GLY A 144 -11.67 -0.03 3.49
CA GLY A 144 -10.31 -0.52 3.66
C GLY A 144 -9.32 0.61 3.90
N LEU A 145 -8.62 0.59 5.02
CA LEU A 145 -7.65 1.60 5.41
C LEU A 145 -6.27 0.98 5.64
N ARG A 146 -5.22 1.75 5.35
CA ARG A 146 -3.86 1.36 5.74
C ARG A 146 -3.68 1.51 7.25
N ASP A 147 -2.65 0.85 7.77
CA ASP A 147 -2.20 0.91 9.16
C ASP A 147 -1.96 2.33 9.69
N VAL A 148 -1.38 3.20 8.86
CA VAL A 148 -1.12 4.62 9.15
C VAL A 148 -1.68 5.46 8.02
N LEU A 149 -2.54 6.41 8.32
CA LEU A 149 -3.12 7.34 7.33
C LEU A 149 -2.31 8.62 7.22
N ASP A 150 -2.09 9.30 8.34
CA ASP A 150 -1.22 10.47 8.51
C ASP A 150 -1.07 10.79 10.02
N ASP A 151 -0.52 11.95 10.32
CA ASP A 151 -0.57 12.56 11.65
C ASP A 151 -2.02 12.83 12.06
N GLU A 152 -2.33 12.66 13.34
CA GLU A 152 -3.70 12.71 13.87
C GLU A 152 -4.40 14.03 13.59
N ASP A 153 -3.73 15.16 13.84
CA ASP A 153 -4.33 16.50 13.68
C ASP A 153 -4.62 16.79 12.20
N LEU A 154 -3.70 16.42 11.30
CA LEU A 154 -3.86 16.60 9.86
C LEU A 154 -5.01 15.73 9.32
N LEU A 155 -5.11 14.51 9.82
CA LEU A 155 -6.15 13.58 9.43
C LEU A 155 -7.54 14.05 9.90
N ALA A 156 -7.65 14.51 11.16
CA ALA A 156 -8.91 14.99 11.72
C ALA A 156 -9.47 16.16 10.91
N ALA A 157 -8.65 17.17 10.63
CA ALA A 157 -9.05 18.33 9.83
C ALA A 157 -9.43 17.95 8.37
N GLU A 158 -8.70 17.00 7.75
CA GLU A 158 -9.01 16.50 6.42
C GLU A 158 -10.36 15.75 6.41
N TRP A 159 -10.61 14.89 7.38
CA TRP A 159 -11.81 14.06 7.46
C TRP A 159 -13.05 14.89 7.83
N GLU A 160 -12.92 15.89 8.69
CA GLU A 160 -14.01 16.83 8.99
C GLU A 160 -14.44 17.57 7.72
N ARG A 161 -13.50 18.21 7.02
CA ARG A 161 -13.77 18.95 5.77
C ARG A 161 -14.42 18.07 4.70
N LYS A 162 -14.08 16.79 4.63
CA LYS A 162 -14.62 15.83 3.65
C LYS A 162 -15.92 15.16 4.07
N GLY A 163 -16.38 15.37 5.30
CA GLY A 163 -17.52 14.63 5.83
C GLY A 163 -17.29 13.10 5.89
N ALA A 164 -16.05 12.67 6.15
CA ALA A 164 -15.68 11.26 6.10
C ALA A 164 -16.41 10.44 7.17
N LEU A 165 -16.55 10.97 8.39
CA LEU A 165 -17.24 10.29 9.48
C LEU A 165 -18.73 10.10 9.18
N GLN A 166 -19.37 11.07 8.55
CA GLN A 166 -20.78 10.97 8.13
C GLN A 166 -20.97 9.87 7.08
N ALA A 167 -20.05 9.77 6.09
CA ALA A 167 -20.09 8.69 5.12
C ALA A 167 -19.97 7.32 5.78
N ILE A 168 -18.98 7.18 6.69
CA ILE A 168 -18.73 5.91 7.39
C ILE A 168 -19.96 5.50 8.22
N GLU A 169 -20.54 6.43 8.98
CA GLU A 169 -21.71 6.14 9.80
C GLU A 169 -22.91 5.71 8.95
N ARG A 170 -23.09 6.32 7.78
CA ARG A 170 -24.27 6.11 6.93
C ARG A 170 -24.18 4.85 6.08
N PHE A 171 -23.00 4.57 5.50
CA PHE A 171 -22.89 3.57 4.43
C PHE A 171 -22.13 2.31 4.81
N TYR A 172 -21.12 2.40 5.71
CA TYR A 172 -20.17 1.32 5.92
C TYR A 172 -20.59 0.37 7.04
N ASP A 173 -20.53 -0.92 6.76
CA ASP A 173 -20.81 -1.98 7.72
C ASP A 173 -19.59 -2.29 8.59
N GLU A 174 -18.39 -2.23 8.03
CA GLU A 174 -17.11 -2.43 8.73
C GLU A 174 -16.03 -1.49 8.22
N ILE A 175 -14.97 -1.31 9.03
CA ILE A 175 -13.75 -0.62 8.68
C ILE A 175 -12.60 -1.62 8.88
N TRP A 176 -11.95 -2.02 7.79
CA TRP A 176 -10.81 -2.92 7.83
C TRP A 176 -9.51 -2.12 7.82
N ILE A 177 -8.73 -2.23 8.89
CA ILE A 177 -7.41 -1.62 8.98
C ILE A 177 -6.38 -2.70 8.63
N TYR A 178 -5.70 -2.53 7.50
CA TYR A 178 -4.66 -3.44 7.02
C TYR A 178 -3.37 -3.23 7.80
N GLY A 179 -3.35 -3.66 9.04
CA GLY A 179 -2.26 -3.47 9.98
C GLY A 179 -2.62 -3.94 11.37
N MET A 180 -1.75 -3.61 12.33
CA MET A 180 -1.85 -4.04 13.71
C MET A 180 -1.99 -2.84 14.64
N PRO A 181 -2.83 -2.93 15.71
CA PRO A 181 -3.00 -1.84 16.66
C PRO A 181 -1.70 -1.50 17.43
N GLN A 182 -0.76 -2.46 17.55
CA GLN A 182 0.55 -2.24 18.16
C GLN A 182 1.46 -1.32 17.33
N VAL A 183 1.23 -1.25 16.01
CA VAL A 183 1.95 -0.36 15.12
C VAL A 183 1.30 1.02 15.11
N CYS A 184 0.00 1.08 14.83
CA CYS A 184 -0.75 2.33 14.85
C CYS A 184 -2.25 2.06 15.01
N ARG A 185 -2.94 3.00 15.69
CA ARG A 185 -4.39 3.09 15.76
C ARG A 185 -4.86 4.33 14.99
N PRO A 186 -4.95 4.27 13.66
CA PRO A 186 -5.07 5.46 12.80
C PRO A 186 -6.39 6.22 12.96
N LEU A 187 -7.35 5.65 13.68
CA LEU A 187 -8.67 6.26 13.91
C LEU A 187 -8.87 6.74 15.37
N ASP A 188 -7.87 6.56 16.25
CA ASP A 188 -7.91 7.14 17.58
C ASP A 188 -7.85 8.67 17.46
N GLY A 189 -8.47 9.40 18.37
CA GLY A 189 -8.53 10.86 18.30
C GLY A 189 -9.57 11.46 17.35
N LEU A 190 -10.14 10.69 16.38
CA LEU A 190 -11.12 11.21 15.41
C LEU A 190 -12.55 11.37 15.93
N GLY A 191 -12.79 11.23 17.23
CA GLY A 191 -14.14 11.42 17.79
C GLY A 191 -15.18 10.38 17.33
N LEU A 192 -14.75 9.17 16.98
CA LEU A 192 -15.63 8.09 16.53
C LEU A 192 -16.72 7.76 17.55
N SER A 193 -17.96 7.56 17.10
CA SER A 193 -19.02 7.02 17.94
C SER A 193 -18.70 5.62 18.47
N ALA A 194 -19.29 5.23 19.60
CA ALA A 194 -19.14 3.86 20.11
C ALA A 194 -19.59 2.80 19.09
N ARG A 195 -20.58 3.12 18.27
CA ARG A 195 -21.06 2.28 17.18
C ARG A 195 -19.99 2.11 16.09
N MET A 196 -19.33 3.19 15.65
CA MET A 196 -18.25 3.11 14.66
C MET A 196 -17.04 2.33 15.19
N ARG A 197 -16.63 2.56 16.43
CA ARG A 197 -15.51 1.81 17.04
C ARG A 197 -15.70 0.30 17.00
N LYS A 198 -16.93 -0.18 17.23
CA LYS A 198 -17.27 -1.61 17.12
C LYS A 198 -17.19 -2.20 15.71
N ARG A 199 -17.13 -1.35 14.69
CA ARG A 199 -17.00 -1.76 13.27
C ARG A 199 -15.54 -1.83 12.80
N ILE A 200 -14.58 -1.41 13.65
CA ILE A 200 -13.15 -1.44 13.30
C ILE A 200 -12.63 -2.87 13.49
N VAL A 201 -11.98 -3.37 12.44
CA VAL A 201 -11.31 -4.66 12.41
C VAL A 201 -9.87 -4.46 12.00
N TYR A 202 -8.92 -4.75 12.89
CA TYR A 202 -7.51 -4.84 12.53
C TYR A 202 -7.27 -6.21 11.89
N THR A 203 -6.99 -6.21 10.60
CA THR A 203 -6.88 -7.48 9.85
C THR A 203 -5.51 -8.14 10.02
N GLY A 204 -4.50 -7.40 10.42
CA GLY A 204 -3.10 -7.73 10.21
C GLY A 204 -2.60 -7.21 8.86
N TYR A 205 -1.29 -7.33 8.64
CA TYR A 205 -0.67 -6.92 7.38
C TYR A 205 -0.96 -7.90 6.25
N LEU A 206 -1.07 -7.37 5.04
CA LEU A 206 -1.28 -8.17 3.84
C LEU A 206 0.05 -8.81 3.43
N ARG A 207 0.19 -10.10 3.68
CA ARG A 207 1.37 -10.87 3.28
C ARG A 207 1.59 -10.74 1.78
N ARG A 208 2.84 -10.65 1.37
CA ARG A 208 3.27 -10.60 -0.02
C ARG A 208 4.06 -11.84 -0.37
N GLU A 209 3.79 -12.37 -1.53
CA GLU A 209 4.49 -13.52 -2.08
C GLU A 209 5.14 -13.14 -3.41
N VAL A 210 6.19 -13.84 -3.77
CA VAL A 210 6.80 -13.70 -5.09
C VAL A 210 5.87 -14.38 -6.08
N SER A 211 5.44 -13.66 -7.10
CA SER A 211 4.59 -14.23 -8.14
C SER A 211 5.34 -15.30 -8.92
N GLU A 212 4.75 -16.49 -9.00
CA GLU A 212 5.30 -17.62 -9.78
C GLU A 212 5.04 -17.52 -11.30
N TRP A 213 4.24 -16.54 -11.74
CA TRP A 213 3.88 -16.41 -13.16
C TRP A 213 5.12 -16.17 -14.02
N PRO A 214 5.28 -16.95 -15.13
CA PRO A 214 6.32 -16.68 -16.10
C PRO A 214 6.07 -15.30 -16.71
N ALA A 215 6.93 -14.37 -16.41
CA ALA A 215 6.96 -13.09 -17.09
C ALA A 215 8.08 -13.07 -18.09
N GLU A 216 7.93 -12.18 -19.05
CA GLU A 216 9.01 -11.76 -19.94
C GLU A 216 10.29 -11.46 -19.12
N PRO A 217 11.48 -11.64 -19.67
CA PRO A 217 12.74 -11.46 -18.95
C PRO A 217 12.88 -10.01 -18.48
N ASP A 218 12.32 -9.73 -17.28
CA ASP A 218 12.63 -8.52 -16.55
C ASP A 218 14.04 -8.69 -15.99
N GLY A 219 15.03 -8.06 -16.55
CA GLY A 219 16.39 -7.96 -16.08
C GLY A 219 16.91 -9.03 -15.11
N GLU A 220 18.12 -9.45 -15.24
CA GLU A 220 18.69 -10.50 -14.41
C GLU A 220 18.74 -10.05 -12.93
N VAL A 221 18.23 -10.89 -12.05
CA VAL A 221 18.47 -10.76 -10.60
C VAL A 221 19.96 -11.03 -10.39
N PRO A 222 20.71 -10.16 -9.67
CA PRO A 222 22.12 -10.42 -9.39
C PRO A 222 22.31 -11.78 -8.70
N GLU A 223 23.27 -12.56 -9.16
CA GLU A 223 23.58 -13.86 -8.56
C GLU A 223 24.28 -13.74 -7.21
N GLN A 224 25.06 -12.65 -7.02
CA GLN A 224 25.77 -12.37 -5.77
C GLN A 224 24.86 -11.66 -4.76
N PRO A 225 25.09 -11.83 -3.45
CA PRO A 225 24.40 -11.07 -2.42
C PRO A 225 24.51 -9.57 -2.66
N TYR A 226 23.41 -8.84 -2.51
CA TYR A 226 23.36 -7.39 -2.72
C TYR A 226 22.43 -6.70 -1.72
N LEU A 227 22.69 -5.42 -1.50
CA LEU A 227 21.83 -4.49 -0.81
C LEU A 227 20.80 -3.93 -1.81
N LEU A 228 19.52 -4.19 -1.62
CA LEU A 228 18.48 -3.55 -2.42
C LEU A 228 18.15 -2.17 -1.84
N VAL A 229 18.26 -1.13 -2.67
CA VAL A 229 17.83 0.23 -2.33
C VAL A 229 16.62 0.59 -3.15
N THR A 230 15.49 0.90 -2.50
CA THR A 230 14.25 1.23 -3.21
C THR A 230 13.51 2.41 -2.61
N THR A 231 13.08 3.31 -3.47
CA THR A 231 12.29 4.50 -3.11
C THR A 231 10.79 4.28 -3.32
N GLY A 232 10.38 3.09 -3.78
CA GLY A 232 9.02 2.80 -4.18
C GLY A 232 8.65 3.53 -5.48
N GLY A 233 7.77 4.54 -5.41
CA GLY A 233 7.38 5.33 -6.58
C GLY A 233 8.48 6.25 -7.14
N GLY A 234 9.43 6.65 -6.31
CA GLY A 234 10.59 7.46 -6.69
C GLY A 234 10.40 8.98 -6.60
N GLY A 235 9.18 9.48 -6.55
CA GLY A 235 8.92 10.93 -6.54
C GLY A 235 9.58 11.70 -5.39
N ASP A 236 9.70 11.07 -4.23
CA ASP A 236 10.27 11.63 -2.99
C ASP A 236 11.63 11.00 -2.63
N GLY A 237 12.18 10.16 -3.50
CA GLY A 237 13.29 9.25 -3.15
C GLY A 237 14.69 9.83 -3.31
N ARG A 238 14.85 11.08 -3.80
CA ARG A 238 16.13 11.70 -4.07
C ARG A 238 17.10 11.64 -2.86
N ASP A 239 16.63 12.07 -1.69
CA ASP A 239 17.48 12.20 -0.49
C ASP A 239 17.95 10.84 0.01
N LEU A 240 17.13 9.80 -0.08
CA LEU A 240 17.52 8.43 0.26
C LEU A 240 18.63 7.93 -0.67
N VAL A 241 18.44 8.08 -1.98
CA VAL A 241 19.42 7.63 -2.98
C VAL A 241 20.74 8.38 -2.82
N ASP A 242 20.69 9.70 -2.64
CA ASP A 242 21.87 10.52 -2.37
C ASP A 242 22.62 10.05 -1.12
N TRP A 243 21.88 9.78 -0.02
CA TRP A 243 22.50 9.34 1.24
C TRP A 243 23.21 8.00 1.10
N VAL A 244 22.63 7.05 0.38
CA VAL A 244 23.27 5.76 0.10
C VAL A 244 24.48 5.93 -0.80
N ILE A 245 24.40 6.69 -1.90
CA ILE A 245 25.54 6.93 -2.79
C ILE A 245 26.70 7.57 -2.02
N ARG A 246 26.43 8.61 -1.20
CA ARG A 246 27.45 9.24 -0.34
C ARG A 246 28.09 8.24 0.64
N ALA A 247 27.34 7.28 1.15
CA ALA A 247 27.88 6.23 2.00
C ALA A 247 28.94 5.38 1.27
N TYR A 248 28.65 4.97 0.02
CA TYR A 248 29.60 4.20 -0.81
C TYR A 248 30.77 5.04 -1.32
N GLU A 249 30.60 6.34 -1.52
CA GLU A 249 31.68 7.29 -1.85
C GLU A 249 32.65 7.46 -0.68
N ALA A 250 32.13 7.60 0.54
CA ALA A 250 32.90 7.86 1.74
C ALA A 250 33.57 6.61 2.32
N ASP A 251 32.96 5.44 2.15
CA ASP A 251 33.43 4.20 2.75
C ASP A 251 33.73 3.13 1.68
N ARG A 252 35.02 2.97 1.37
CA ARG A 252 35.48 1.95 0.41
C ARG A 252 35.39 0.53 0.93
N GLY A 253 35.22 0.33 2.23
CA GLY A 253 35.10 -0.97 2.88
C GLY A 253 33.65 -1.46 3.00
N LEU A 254 32.69 -0.88 2.29
CA LEU A 254 31.38 -1.46 2.10
C LEU A 254 31.47 -2.54 1.01
N ASP A 255 31.56 -3.81 1.44
CA ASP A 255 31.78 -4.96 0.54
C ASP A 255 30.48 -5.45 -0.10
N LEU A 256 29.32 -5.23 0.53
CA LEU A 256 28.01 -5.60 -0.03
C LEU A 256 27.65 -4.62 -1.16
N PRO A 257 27.59 -5.07 -2.44
CA PRO A 257 27.24 -4.18 -3.54
C PRO A 257 25.77 -3.74 -3.43
N ALA A 258 25.47 -2.51 -3.86
CA ALA A 258 24.12 -1.97 -3.85
C ALA A 258 23.48 -2.01 -5.25
N LEU A 259 22.23 -2.46 -5.31
CA LEU A 259 21.34 -2.31 -6.45
C LEU A 259 20.28 -1.27 -6.12
N ILE A 260 20.30 -0.13 -6.80
CA ILE A 260 19.37 0.98 -6.59
C ILE A 260 18.24 0.90 -7.63
N VAL A 261 17.00 0.83 -7.16
CA VAL A 261 15.81 0.97 -8.00
C VAL A 261 15.18 2.33 -7.75
N TYR A 262 15.36 3.25 -8.69
CA TYR A 262 14.94 4.65 -8.55
C TYR A 262 13.43 4.85 -8.38
N GLY A 263 12.64 4.01 -9.06
CA GLY A 263 11.19 4.17 -9.18
C GLY A 263 10.78 5.04 -10.38
N PRO A 264 9.56 4.80 -10.92
CA PRO A 264 9.14 5.37 -12.21
C PRO A 264 8.93 6.88 -12.19
N PHE A 265 8.80 7.49 -11.01
CA PHE A 265 8.51 8.93 -10.87
C PHE A 265 9.73 9.77 -10.42
N MET A 266 10.91 9.17 -10.34
CA MET A 266 12.13 9.94 -10.09
C MET A 266 12.46 10.83 -11.29
N LYS A 267 12.77 12.09 -11.03
CA LYS A 267 13.07 13.08 -12.09
C LYS A 267 14.28 12.64 -12.91
N ALA A 268 14.21 12.85 -14.22
CA ALA A 268 15.29 12.47 -15.14
C ALA A 268 16.63 13.17 -14.80
N ALA A 269 16.57 14.44 -14.36
CA ALA A 269 17.75 15.19 -13.94
C ALA A 269 18.44 14.57 -12.70
N ASP A 270 17.65 14.14 -11.70
CA ASP A 270 18.20 13.49 -10.51
C ASP A 270 18.84 12.14 -10.86
N ARG A 271 18.20 11.36 -11.74
CA ARG A 271 18.78 10.10 -12.23
C ARG A 271 20.11 10.31 -12.95
N ALA A 272 20.17 11.26 -13.86
CA ALA A 272 21.41 11.56 -14.61
C ALA A 272 22.57 11.99 -13.68
N GLU A 273 22.27 12.79 -12.64
CA GLU A 273 23.24 13.14 -11.61
C GLU A 273 23.75 11.89 -10.88
N PHE A 274 22.84 11.03 -10.42
CA PHE A 274 23.19 9.81 -9.69
C PHE A 274 23.95 8.83 -10.56
N ASP A 275 23.53 8.59 -11.80
CA ASP A 275 24.20 7.68 -12.74
C ASP A 275 25.66 8.14 -12.98
N THR A 276 25.92 9.45 -13.06
CA THR A 276 27.28 10.00 -13.17
C THR A 276 28.14 9.68 -11.95
N ARG A 277 27.59 9.71 -10.74
CA ARG A 277 28.30 9.38 -9.49
C ARG A 277 28.51 7.87 -9.37
N ILE A 278 27.47 7.08 -9.68
CA ILE A 278 27.50 5.61 -9.64
C ILE A 278 28.58 5.07 -10.58
N ALA A 279 28.73 5.63 -11.79
CA ALA A 279 29.77 5.23 -12.73
C ALA A 279 31.20 5.27 -12.14
N ARG A 280 31.45 6.15 -11.15
CA ARG A 280 32.75 6.24 -10.46
C ARG A 280 32.92 5.19 -9.35
N LEU A 281 31.84 4.56 -8.92
CA LEU A 281 31.83 3.51 -7.89
C LEU A 281 32.02 2.10 -8.48
N GLY A 282 31.94 1.98 -9.81
CA GLY A 282 32.07 0.71 -10.52
C GLY A 282 31.00 -0.30 -10.10
N GLU A 283 31.37 -1.56 -9.98
CA GLU A 283 30.47 -2.67 -9.63
C GLU A 283 29.92 -2.62 -8.20
N ARG A 284 30.45 -1.73 -7.36
CA ARG A 284 29.98 -1.58 -5.97
C ARG A 284 28.56 -1.02 -5.89
N VAL A 285 28.14 -0.24 -6.87
CA VAL A 285 26.79 0.33 -6.94
C VAL A 285 26.30 0.25 -8.37
N THR A 286 25.13 -0.33 -8.57
CA THR A 286 24.42 -0.35 -9.84
C THR A 286 23.05 0.27 -9.66
N ALA A 287 22.44 0.76 -10.74
CA ALA A 287 21.12 1.36 -10.67
C ALA A 287 20.25 1.01 -11.87
N MET A 288 18.95 0.99 -11.64
CA MET A 288 17.93 0.87 -12.70
C MET A 288 16.76 1.80 -12.43
N ALA A 289 16.09 2.22 -13.50
CA ALA A 289 14.97 3.14 -13.38
C ALA A 289 13.74 2.50 -12.73
N PHE A 290 13.43 1.28 -13.10
CA PHE A 290 12.24 0.56 -12.66
C PHE A 290 12.42 -0.96 -12.88
N HIS A 291 11.79 -1.74 -12.01
CA HIS A 291 11.67 -3.19 -12.18
C HIS A 291 10.21 -3.59 -11.91
N ALA A 292 9.57 -4.27 -12.85
CA ALA A 292 8.16 -4.63 -12.76
C ALA A 292 7.87 -5.60 -11.60
N ARG A 293 8.86 -6.43 -11.26
CA ARG A 293 8.81 -7.44 -10.19
C ARG A 293 9.81 -7.13 -9.09
N LEU A 294 9.64 -5.98 -8.46
CA LEU A 294 10.51 -5.57 -7.35
C LEU A 294 10.57 -6.62 -6.22
N GLU A 295 9.48 -7.37 -6.04
CA GLU A 295 9.40 -8.46 -5.07
C GLU A 295 10.44 -9.57 -5.30
N ARG A 296 10.81 -9.85 -6.56
CA ARG A 296 11.88 -10.83 -6.87
C ARG A 296 13.25 -10.31 -6.46
N LEU A 297 13.54 -9.03 -6.75
CA LEU A 297 14.77 -8.40 -6.30
C LEU A 297 14.83 -8.38 -4.77
N LEU A 298 13.72 -8.07 -4.12
CA LEU A 298 13.65 -8.00 -2.67
C LEU A 298 13.84 -9.39 -2.03
N ALA A 299 13.23 -10.42 -2.58
CA ALA A 299 13.35 -11.79 -2.07
C ALA A 299 14.79 -12.33 -2.13
N ASN A 300 15.60 -11.87 -3.10
CA ASN A 300 16.98 -12.30 -3.28
C ASN A 300 18.00 -11.34 -2.61
N ALA A 301 17.58 -10.17 -2.11
CA ALA A 301 18.47 -9.24 -1.45
C ALA A 301 18.98 -9.78 -0.12
N ALA A 302 20.25 -9.48 0.21
CA ALA A 302 20.84 -9.75 1.52
C ALA A 302 20.31 -8.78 2.61
N GLY A 303 19.95 -7.57 2.20
CA GLY A 303 19.33 -6.57 3.05
C GLY A 303 18.67 -5.47 2.23
N VAL A 304 17.89 -4.62 2.86
CA VAL A 304 17.09 -3.60 2.17
C VAL A 304 17.27 -2.23 2.80
N VAL A 305 17.43 -1.20 1.97
CA VAL A 305 17.29 0.20 2.37
C VAL A 305 16.09 0.80 1.63
N ALA A 306 15.11 1.31 2.36
CA ALA A 306 13.88 1.82 1.76
C ALA A 306 13.26 2.98 2.55
N MET A 307 12.25 3.64 1.93
CA MET A 307 11.50 4.71 2.60
C MET A 307 10.37 4.19 3.51
N GLY A 308 9.96 2.93 3.38
CA GLY A 308 8.94 2.32 4.24
C GLY A 308 7.50 2.70 3.89
N GLY A 309 7.19 2.94 2.61
CA GLY A 309 5.81 2.98 2.14
C GLY A 309 5.09 1.67 2.46
N TYR A 310 3.76 1.68 2.61
CA TYR A 310 2.96 0.52 3.07
C TYR A 310 3.30 -0.78 2.34
N ASN A 311 3.30 -0.78 1.01
CA ASN A 311 3.57 -2.02 0.24
C ASN A 311 5.00 -2.51 0.43
N THR A 312 5.99 -1.61 0.33
CA THR A 312 7.40 -1.97 0.53
C THR A 312 7.66 -2.48 1.95
N PHE A 313 6.99 -1.89 2.94
CA PHE A 313 7.03 -2.39 4.32
C PHE A 313 6.48 -3.82 4.42
N CYS A 314 5.30 -4.08 3.85
CA CYS A 314 4.74 -5.44 3.80
C CYS A 314 5.66 -6.41 3.06
N GLU A 315 6.26 -6.00 1.94
CA GLU A 315 7.18 -6.81 1.15
C GLU A 315 8.44 -7.19 1.93
N ILE A 316 9.10 -6.20 2.55
CA ILE A 316 10.31 -6.42 3.38
C ILE A 316 10.03 -7.44 4.49
N LEU A 317 8.95 -7.24 5.24
CA LEU A 317 8.63 -8.12 6.36
C LEU A 317 8.14 -9.50 5.88
N SER A 318 7.41 -9.58 4.76
CA SER A 318 6.94 -10.86 4.21
C SER A 318 8.08 -11.72 3.66
N MET A 319 9.12 -11.07 3.11
CA MET A 319 10.33 -11.74 2.60
C MET A 319 11.41 -11.91 3.68
N ASP A 320 11.07 -11.56 4.92
CA ASP A 320 11.94 -11.72 6.11
C ASP A 320 13.31 -11.06 5.97
N LYS A 321 13.37 -9.85 5.41
CA LYS A 321 14.64 -9.19 5.12
C LYS A 321 15.05 -8.21 6.21
N PRO A 322 16.31 -8.27 6.69
CA PRO A 322 16.85 -7.18 7.50
C PRO A 322 16.82 -5.87 6.72
N ALA A 323 16.37 -4.80 7.36
CA ALA A 323 16.12 -3.56 6.65
C ALA A 323 16.45 -2.31 7.46
N ILE A 324 16.88 -1.28 6.72
CA ILE A 324 16.97 0.10 7.16
C ILE A 324 15.85 0.88 6.48
N ILE A 325 15.02 1.50 7.28
CA ILE A 325 13.99 2.42 6.77
C ILE A 325 14.45 3.86 7.04
N ALA A 326 14.65 4.61 5.97
CA ALA A 326 14.84 6.06 6.00
C ALA A 326 13.55 6.74 5.53
N PRO A 327 12.62 7.01 6.46
CA PRO A 327 11.28 7.46 6.10
C PRO A 327 11.28 8.92 5.67
N ARG A 328 10.37 9.26 4.77
CA ARG A 328 9.98 10.65 4.53
C ARG A 328 9.34 11.23 5.80
N THR A 329 9.74 12.45 6.17
CA THR A 329 9.21 13.17 7.33
C THR A 329 8.25 14.30 6.95
N ARG A 330 8.22 14.72 5.68
CA ARG A 330 7.38 15.79 5.10
C ARG A 330 6.94 15.44 3.69
N PRO A 331 5.77 15.92 3.22
CA PRO A 331 4.70 16.65 3.94
C PRO A 331 3.84 15.74 4.81
N ARG A 332 3.84 14.41 4.60
CA ARG A 332 3.08 13.40 5.36
C ARG A 332 4.03 12.54 6.18
N ARG A 333 3.58 12.14 7.36
CA ARG A 333 4.40 11.46 8.37
C ARG A 333 4.10 9.94 8.49
N GLU A 334 3.27 9.38 7.62
CA GLU A 334 2.85 7.98 7.70
C GLU A 334 4.03 6.99 7.67
N GLN A 335 5.08 7.28 6.89
CA GLN A 335 6.28 6.45 6.83
C GLN A 335 7.07 6.52 8.13
N LEU A 336 7.24 7.71 8.69
CA LEU A 336 7.93 7.94 9.96
C LEU A 336 7.21 7.24 11.13
N ILE A 337 5.90 7.39 11.22
CA ILE A 337 5.08 6.76 12.29
C ILE A 337 5.23 5.24 12.22
N ARG A 338 5.09 4.67 11.02
CA ARG A 338 5.24 3.22 10.79
C ARG A 338 6.64 2.73 11.13
N ALA A 339 7.68 3.39 10.62
CA ALA A 339 9.07 2.99 10.83
C ALA A 339 9.46 3.05 12.30
N ARG A 340 9.04 4.10 13.02
CA ARG A 340 9.27 4.25 14.46
C ARG A 340 8.59 3.14 15.27
N ALA A 341 7.37 2.78 14.92
CA ALA A 341 6.67 1.70 15.58
C ALA A 341 7.31 0.34 15.30
N ALA A 342 7.71 0.09 14.05
CA ALA A 342 8.38 -1.14 13.65
C ALA A 342 9.77 -1.30 14.31
N GLU A 343 10.52 -0.22 14.45
CA GLU A 343 11.80 -0.21 15.18
C GLU A 343 11.60 -0.56 16.66
N ARG A 344 10.59 0.02 17.33
CA ARG A 344 10.25 -0.32 18.72
C ARG A 344 9.87 -1.80 18.89
N LEU A 345 9.27 -2.39 17.88
CA LEU A 345 8.91 -3.80 17.86
C LEU A 345 10.09 -4.71 17.47
N GLY A 346 11.27 -4.15 17.14
CA GLY A 346 12.44 -4.92 16.74
C GLY A 346 12.38 -5.50 15.32
N LEU A 347 11.44 -5.04 14.48
CA LEU A 347 11.21 -5.58 13.13
C LEU A 347 12.23 -5.06 12.10
N LEU A 348 12.79 -3.88 12.32
CA LEU A 348 13.70 -3.21 11.40
C LEU A 348 14.45 -2.07 12.12
N ARG A 349 15.41 -1.46 11.46
CA ARG A 349 16.11 -0.26 11.91
C ARG A 349 15.58 0.97 11.19
N MET A 350 15.33 2.06 11.91
CA MET A 350 14.98 3.35 11.32
C MET A 350 16.18 4.30 11.38
N LEU A 351 16.41 5.03 10.27
CA LEU A 351 17.35 6.14 10.23
C LEU A 351 16.65 7.43 9.79
N THR A 352 16.91 8.52 10.50
CA THR A 352 16.49 9.86 10.07
C THR A 352 17.63 10.85 10.26
N PRO A 353 17.80 11.81 9.33
CA PRO A 353 18.86 12.84 9.47
C PRO A 353 18.75 13.62 10.78
N GLU A 354 17.52 13.88 11.25
CA GLU A 354 17.24 14.65 12.46
C GLU A 354 17.68 13.92 13.76
N ARG A 355 17.58 12.59 13.78
CA ARG A 355 17.92 11.76 14.95
C ARG A 355 19.37 11.26 14.92
N ASP A 356 19.80 10.80 13.75
CA ASP A 356 20.99 9.97 13.58
C ASP A 356 22.15 10.73 12.92
N GLY A 357 21.87 11.93 12.37
CA GLY A 357 22.80 12.70 11.56
C GLY A 357 22.74 12.35 10.07
N ALA A 358 22.98 13.36 9.22
CA ALA A 358 22.89 13.25 7.76
C ALA A 358 24.22 12.86 7.09
N GLU A 359 25.25 12.56 7.87
CA GLU A 359 26.59 12.24 7.37
C GLU A 359 26.59 10.91 6.60
N ALA A 360 27.42 10.83 5.58
CA ALA A 360 27.63 9.62 4.78
C ALA A 360 27.97 8.39 5.64
N MET A 361 28.83 8.57 6.64
CA MET A 361 29.26 7.50 7.54
C MET A 361 28.16 6.96 8.45
N THR A 362 27.09 7.73 8.70
CA THR A 362 25.92 7.24 9.45
C THR A 362 25.22 6.13 8.67
N MET A 363 24.95 6.36 7.39
CA MET A 363 24.37 5.34 6.50
C MET A 363 25.34 4.17 6.29
N ALA A 364 26.63 4.43 6.09
CA ALA A 364 27.63 3.39 5.90
C ALA A 364 27.70 2.42 7.10
N ARG A 365 27.74 2.95 8.32
CA ARG A 365 27.70 2.12 9.55
C ARG A 365 26.42 1.31 9.67
N ALA A 366 25.30 1.89 9.28
CA ALA A 366 24.02 1.19 9.32
C ALA A 366 23.99 0.04 8.29
N ILE A 367 24.50 0.26 7.08
CA ILE A 367 24.59 -0.78 6.04
C ILE A 367 25.49 -1.93 6.52
N ARG A 368 26.64 -1.66 7.12
CA ARG A 368 27.48 -2.72 7.70
C ARG A 368 26.78 -3.53 8.78
N ALA A 369 26.02 -2.87 9.63
CA ALA A 369 25.31 -3.52 10.72
C ALA A 369 24.09 -4.35 10.24
N LEU A 370 23.69 -4.27 8.97
CA LEU A 370 22.61 -5.10 8.43
C LEU A 370 22.92 -6.61 8.48
N ALA A 371 24.21 -6.98 8.33
CA ALA A 371 24.63 -8.38 8.38
C ALA A 371 24.36 -9.03 9.75
N ASP A 372 24.39 -8.23 10.82
CA ASP A 372 24.16 -8.67 12.20
C ASP A 372 22.71 -8.40 12.66
N GLN A 373 21.89 -7.75 11.84
CA GLN A 373 20.52 -7.43 12.20
C GLN A 373 19.66 -8.69 12.13
N PRO A 374 18.94 -9.05 13.22
CA PRO A 374 18.02 -10.18 13.21
C PRO A 374 16.95 -9.98 12.13
N PRO A 375 16.51 -11.06 11.46
CA PRO A 375 15.40 -10.97 10.53
C PRO A 375 14.10 -10.62 11.26
N PRO A 376 13.12 -10.00 10.60
CA PRO A 376 11.83 -9.65 11.19
C PRO A 376 11.12 -10.83 11.87
N SER A 377 11.27 -12.05 11.35
CA SER A 377 10.67 -13.28 11.93
C SER A 377 11.20 -13.66 13.31
N SER A 378 12.35 -13.07 13.74
CA SER A 378 12.85 -13.24 15.10
C SER A 378 11.91 -12.65 16.15
N VAL A 379 11.03 -11.73 15.75
CA VAL A 379 10.00 -11.13 16.60
C VAL A 379 8.65 -11.79 16.31
N ARG A 380 8.08 -12.44 17.34
CA ARG A 380 6.80 -13.11 17.20
C ARG A 380 5.65 -12.18 17.59
N ILE A 381 4.88 -11.73 16.60
CA ILE A 381 3.65 -10.94 16.83
C ILE A 381 2.47 -11.78 16.31
N PRO A 382 1.60 -12.30 17.19
CA PRO A 382 0.46 -13.11 16.77
C PRO A 382 -0.44 -12.34 15.80
N GLY A 383 -0.84 -12.98 14.70
CA GLY A 383 -1.74 -12.39 13.70
C GLY A 383 -1.10 -11.31 12.81
N PHE A 384 0.23 -11.06 12.90
CA PHE A 384 0.87 -9.98 12.16
C PHE A 384 0.60 -10.06 10.64
N PHE A 385 0.69 -11.23 10.04
CA PHE A 385 0.43 -11.48 8.62
C PHE A 385 -0.90 -12.19 8.34
N ALA A 386 -1.85 -12.15 9.25
CA ALA A 386 -3.18 -12.74 9.06
C ALA A 386 -4.10 -11.88 8.17
N GLY A 387 -3.58 -10.82 7.53
CA GLY A 387 -4.40 -9.83 6.84
C GLY A 387 -5.33 -10.40 5.77
N LEU A 388 -4.79 -11.22 4.87
CA LEU A 388 -5.59 -11.82 3.79
C LEU A 388 -6.55 -12.89 4.34
N GLU A 389 -6.10 -13.73 5.27
CA GLU A 389 -6.95 -14.72 5.94
C GLU A 389 -8.11 -14.07 6.68
N THR A 390 -7.84 -13.02 7.45
CA THR A 390 -8.88 -12.25 8.16
C THR A 390 -9.89 -11.65 7.17
N ILE A 391 -9.43 -11.07 6.06
CA ILE A 391 -10.31 -10.52 5.02
C ILE A 391 -11.18 -11.61 4.41
N VAL A 392 -10.61 -12.77 4.11
CA VAL A 392 -11.33 -13.94 3.58
C VAL A 392 -12.43 -14.38 4.56
N LEU A 393 -12.10 -14.56 5.84
CA LEU A 393 -13.07 -14.95 6.88
C LEU A 393 -14.16 -13.89 7.04
N ARG A 394 -13.80 -12.61 7.08
CA ARG A 394 -14.77 -11.51 7.15
C ARG A 394 -15.67 -11.43 5.93
N ALA A 395 -15.15 -11.62 4.74
CA ALA A 395 -15.94 -11.59 3.51
C ALA A 395 -16.95 -12.76 3.43
N ARG A 396 -16.63 -13.93 4.00
CA ARG A 396 -17.57 -15.05 4.15
C ARG A 396 -18.72 -14.77 5.12
N GLY A 397 -18.54 -13.82 6.04
CA GLY A 397 -19.47 -13.61 7.14
C GLY A 397 -19.20 -14.49 8.37
N ASP A 398 -18.11 -15.26 8.37
CA ASP A 398 -17.68 -16.13 9.47
C ASP A 398 -17.02 -15.30 10.59
N VAL A 399 -17.84 -14.72 11.46
CA VAL A 399 -17.39 -13.84 12.54
C VAL A 399 -17.01 -14.63 13.81
N ALA A 400 -17.39 -15.90 13.87
CA ALA A 400 -17.32 -16.70 15.11
C ALA A 400 -15.91 -17.13 15.54
N HIS A 401 -14.90 -17.08 14.66
CA HIS A 401 -13.57 -17.61 14.93
C HIS A 401 -12.46 -16.57 15.10
N LEU A 402 -12.80 -15.28 15.12
CA LEU A 402 -11.81 -14.22 15.29
C LEU A 402 -11.74 -13.84 16.78
N VAL A 403 -10.66 -14.24 17.44
CA VAL A 403 -10.33 -13.79 18.81
C VAL A 403 -10.26 -12.25 18.79
N PRO A 404 -11.01 -11.54 19.66
CA PRO A 404 -10.86 -10.10 19.75
C PRO A 404 -9.43 -9.80 20.22
N ALA A 405 -8.74 -8.93 19.49
CA ALA A 405 -7.47 -8.34 19.94
C ALA A 405 -7.75 -7.36 21.08
N ASN A 406 -8.19 -7.90 22.23
CA ASN A 406 -8.31 -7.20 23.49
C ASN A 406 -7.25 -7.75 24.43
N GLY A 407 -6.20 -6.95 24.62
CA GLY A 407 -5.15 -7.12 25.60
C GLY A 407 -4.32 -5.85 25.60
#